data_338d9f5268974b7482ae2fec5e451e94
#
_entry.id   338d9f5268974b7482ae2fec5e451e94
#
_cell.length_a   1.000
_cell.length_b   1.000
_cell.length_c   1.000
_cell.angle_alpha   90.00
_cell.angle_beta   90.00
_cell.angle_gamma   90.00
#
_symmetry.space_group_name_H-M   'P 1'
#
loop_
_entity.id
_entity.type
_entity.pdbx_description
1 polymer ?
#
loop_
_entity_poly.entity_id
_entity_poly.type
_entity_poly.pdbx_seq_one_letter_code
_entity_poly.pdbx_strand_id
1 'polypeptide(L)'
;MSLITNLYANPKALQPLGAWNCDCKQNSDGKYVYTGQADVWAAILHRIKQGCVIAVDFNTNRRDAFSLESCQVIYKSSTTLAGVYKGGSNCSLYCSGGNGVSVTVNRIGLYSQDDWDRLRQYGLDWFDGDTMTRA
;
A
#
# COMPACT_ATOMS: atom_id res chain seq x y z
N MET A 1 1.92 27.73 7.85
CA MET A 1 1.05 26.54 7.80
C MET A 1 1.72 25.49 6.94
N SER A 2 1.91 24.29 7.48
CA SER A 2 2.48 23.16 6.73
C SER A 2 1.38 22.32 6.12
N LEU A 3 1.66 21.74 4.95
CA LEU A 3 0.74 20.84 4.26
C LEU A 3 1.37 19.43 4.20
N ILE A 4 0.51 18.44 4.34
CA ILE A 4 0.87 17.02 4.13
C ILE A 4 0.18 16.58 2.86
N THR A 5 0.93 15.98 1.95
CA THR A 5 0.40 15.59 0.64
C THR A 5 0.48 14.07 0.47
N ASN A 6 -0.67 13.46 0.13
CA ASN A 6 -0.68 12.10 -0.36
C ASN A 6 -0.45 12.14 -1.88
N LEU A 7 0.71 11.67 -2.31
CA LEU A 7 1.16 11.74 -3.70
C LEU A 7 0.63 10.58 -4.56
N TYR A 8 -0.06 9.61 -3.96
CA TYR A 8 -0.54 8.46 -4.72
C TYR A 8 -1.79 8.82 -5.52
N ALA A 9 -1.80 8.50 -6.81
CA ALA A 9 -2.90 8.87 -7.71
C ALA A 9 -4.19 8.07 -7.46
N ASN A 10 -4.14 7.00 -6.68
CA ASN A 10 -5.26 6.08 -6.42
C ASN A 10 -5.41 5.84 -4.91
N PRO A 11 -5.61 6.89 -4.09
CA PRO A 11 -5.51 6.75 -2.64
C PRO A 11 -6.59 5.89 -2.02
N LYS A 12 -7.78 5.82 -2.62
CA LYS A 12 -8.89 5.01 -2.11
C LYS A 12 -8.92 3.60 -2.72
N ALA A 13 -7.89 3.24 -3.51
CA ALA A 13 -7.76 1.95 -4.16
C ALA A 13 -8.97 1.57 -5.03
N LEU A 14 -9.57 2.56 -5.70
CA LEU A 14 -10.76 2.36 -6.55
C LEU A 14 -10.39 2.01 -7.99
N GLN A 15 -9.11 2.01 -8.33
CA GLN A 15 -8.56 1.52 -9.58
C GLN A 15 -7.69 0.31 -9.30
N PRO A 16 -7.63 -0.68 -10.22
CA PRO A 16 -6.83 -1.87 -9.97
C PRO A 16 -5.33 -1.56 -9.99
N LEU A 17 -4.61 -2.25 -9.12
CA LEU A 17 -3.14 -2.31 -9.16
C LEU A 17 -2.70 -3.31 -10.23
N GLY A 18 -1.41 -3.30 -10.57
CA GLY A 18 -0.87 -4.37 -11.39
C GLY A 18 -0.99 -5.70 -10.69
N ALA A 19 -1.25 -6.78 -11.44
CA ALA A 19 -1.42 -8.11 -10.88
C ALA A 19 -0.38 -9.04 -11.48
N TRP A 20 0.43 -9.68 -10.62
CA TRP A 20 1.44 -10.65 -11.01
C TRP A 20 1.17 -11.96 -10.29
N ASN A 21 0.92 -13.03 -11.06
CA ASN A 21 0.58 -14.36 -10.53
C ASN A 21 -0.64 -14.35 -9.61
N CYS A 22 -1.57 -13.44 -9.83
CA CYS A 22 -2.80 -13.38 -9.07
C CYS A 22 -3.96 -12.93 -9.94
N ASP A 23 -5.16 -13.25 -9.49
CA ASP A 23 -6.41 -12.77 -10.06
C ASP A 23 -6.81 -11.47 -9.36
N CYS A 24 -7.51 -10.58 -10.06
CA CYS A 24 -7.96 -9.31 -9.52
C CYS A 24 -9.43 -9.11 -9.87
N LYS A 25 -10.27 -8.98 -8.86
CA LYS A 25 -11.72 -8.79 -9.04
C LYS A 25 -12.21 -7.67 -8.14
N GLN A 26 -13.16 -6.89 -8.65
CA GLN A 26 -13.81 -5.85 -7.86
C GLN A 26 -14.94 -6.46 -7.03
N ASN A 27 -15.01 -6.10 -5.75
CA ASN A 27 -16.08 -6.55 -4.88
C ASN A 27 -17.28 -5.57 -4.91
N SER A 28 -18.33 -5.87 -4.14
CA SER A 28 -19.56 -5.06 -4.10
C SER A 28 -19.34 -3.64 -3.54
N ASP A 29 -18.26 -3.43 -2.78
CA ASP A 29 -17.91 -2.12 -2.21
C ASP A 29 -17.02 -1.28 -3.14
N GLY A 30 -16.73 -1.78 -4.35
CA GLY A 30 -15.86 -1.11 -5.30
C GLY A 30 -14.38 -1.32 -5.04
N LYS A 31 -14.00 -2.11 -4.04
CA LYS A 31 -12.61 -2.42 -3.74
C LYS A 31 -12.15 -3.61 -4.56
N TYR A 32 -10.85 -3.67 -4.82
CA TYR A 32 -10.26 -4.77 -5.58
C TYR A 32 -9.70 -5.83 -4.64
N VAL A 33 -10.05 -7.09 -4.95
CA VAL A 33 -9.59 -8.28 -4.23
C VAL A 33 -8.61 -9.02 -5.12
N TYR A 34 -7.43 -9.29 -4.60
CA TYR A 34 -6.36 -10.02 -5.29
C TYR A 34 -6.25 -11.40 -4.68
N THR A 35 -6.28 -12.44 -5.51
CA THR A 35 -6.20 -13.83 -5.06
C THR A 35 -5.04 -14.51 -5.76
N GLY A 36 -4.13 -15.09 -4.99
CA GLY A 36 -2.94 -15.73 -5.51
C GLY A 36 -3.24 -16.96 -6.34
N GLN A 37 -2.54 -17.08 -7.46
CA GLN A 37 -2.62 -18.25 -8.36
C GLN A 37 -1.27 -18.95 -8.47
N ALA A 38 -0.34 -18.59 -7.61
CA ALA A 38 0.97 -19.22 -7.48
C ALA A 38 1.43 -19.06 -6.04
N ASP A 39 2.47 -19.76 -5.66
CA ASP A 39 3.04 -19.69 -4.31
C ASP A 39 3.54 -18.28 -3.97
N VAL A 40 4.08 -17.58 -4.97
CA VAL A 40 4.48 -16.18 -4.84
C VAL A 40 3.69 -15.35 -5.85
N TRP A 41 3.20 -14.19 -5.40
CA TRP A 41 2.43 -13.27 -6.23
C TRP A 41 2.48 -11.86 -5.65
N ALA A 42 2.06 -10.88 -6.44
CA ALA A 42 2.14 -9.50 -6.01
C ALA A 42 1.05 -8.64 -6.63
N ALA A 43 0.57 -7.67 -5.84
CA ALA A 43 -0.17 -6.51 -6.32
C ALA A 43 0.83 -5.36 -6.50
N ILE A 44 1.02 -4.91 -7.74
CA ILE A 44 2.11 -4.00 -8.09
C ILE A 44 1.63 -2.57 -7.98
N LEU A 45 2.42 -1.76 -7.26
CA LEU A 45 2.19 -0.33 -7.07
C LEU A 45 3.02 0.43 -8.11
N HIS A 46 2.35 1.24 -8.95
CA HIS A 46 3.01 1.95 -10.02
C HIS A 46 3.39 3.36 -9.59
N ARG A 47 4.45 3.91 -10.20
CA ARG A 47 4.87 5.30 -10.06
C ARG A 47 5.27 5.66 -8.64
N ILE A 48 5.93 4.73 -7.95
CA ILE A 48 6.45 4.99 -6.61
C ILE A 48 7.84 5.61 -6.73
N LYS A 49 8.03 6.75 -6.07
CA LYS A 49 9.30 7.47 -6.09
C LYS A 49 10.24 6.90 -5.02
N GLN A 50 11.49 6.64 -5.40
CA GLN A 50 12.51 6.18 -4.48
C GLN A 50 12.69 7.19 -3.34
N GLY A 51 12.81 6.69 -2.12
CA GLY A 51 12.98 7.51 -0.93
C GLY A 51 11.69 7.95 -0.27
N CYS A 52 10.54 7.79 -0.95
CA CYS A 52 9.24 8.10 -0.35
C CYS A 52 8.71 6.92 0.47
N VAL A 53 7.77 7.22 1.36
CA VAL A 53 7.07 6.21 2.16
C VAL A 53 5.82 5.79 1.41
N ILE A 54 5.69 4.48 1.17
CA ILE A 54 4.45 3.88 0.66
C ILE A 54 3.74 3.18 1.82
N ALA A 55 2.45 3.47 1.98
CA ALA A 55 1.61 2.87 3.01
C ALA A 55 0.42 2.18 2.35
N VAL A 56 0.19 0.92 2.67
CA VAL A 56 -0.91 0.13 2.11
C VAL A 56 -1.75 -0.42 3.26
N ASP A 57 -3.03 -0.08 3.25
CA ASP A 57 -4.04 -0.61 4.17
C ASP A 57 -4.78 -1.73 3.45
N PHE A 58 -4.77 -2.92 4.02
CA PHE A 58 -5.37 -4.08 3.39
C PHE A 58 -5.91 -5.06 4.43
N ASN A 59 -6.90 -5.85 4.02
CA ASN A 59 -7.47 -6.94 4.81
C ASN A 59 -7.11 -8.28 4.19
N THR A 60 -6.70 -9.23 5.02
CA THR A 60 -6.40 -10.60 4.61
C THR A 60 -6.49 -11.53 5.83
N ASN A 61 -6.71 -12.83 5.58
CA ASN A 61 -6.64 -13.84 6.62
C ASN A 61 -5.24 -14.43 6.83
N ARG A 62 -4.27 -14.00 6.03
CA ARG A 62 -2.88 -14.48 6.08
C ARG A 62 -1.89 -13.31 6.06
N ARG A 63 -2.02 -12.43 7.04
CA ARG A 63 -1.22 -11.20 7.07
C ARG A 63 0.28 -11.45 7.12
N ASP A 64 0.69 -12.51 7.78
CA ASP A 64 2.11 -12.90 7.87
C ASP A 64 2.75 -13.28 6.53
N ALA A 65 1.93 -13.56 5.51
CA ALA A 65 2.42 -13.90 4.17
C ALA A 65 2.80 -12.66 3.35
N PHE A 66 2.49 -11.45 3.80
CA PHE A 66 2.63 -10.22 3.03
C PHE A 66 3.80 -9.36 3.48
N SER A 67 4.46 -8.74 2.52
CA SER A 67 5.53 -7.75 2.72
C SER A 67 5.44 -6.68 1.64
N LEU A 68 6.24 -5.62 1.77
CA LEU A 68 6.39 -4.59 0.73
C LEU A 68 7.70 -4.84 -0.01
N GLU A 69 7.61 -5.22 -1.27
CA GLU A 69 8.77 -5.49 -2.11
C GLU A 69 9.55 -4.21 -2.39
N SER A 70 10.88 -4.31 -2.35
CA SER A 70 11.80 -3.20 -2.60
C SER A 70 11.69 -2.06 -1.59
N CYS A 71 11.14 -2.34 -0.43
CA CYS A 71 10.95 -1.35 0.63
C CYS A 71 11.63 -1.79 1.93
N GLN A 72 12.08 -0.80 2.71
CA GLN A 72 12.42 -1.00 4.11
C GLN A 72 11.17 -0.68 4.93
N VAL A 73 10.59 -1.69 5.57
CA VAL A 73 9.38 -1.51 6.38
C VAL A 73 9.71 -0.70 7.63
N ILE A 74 8.96 0.38 7.86
CA ILE A 74 9.14 1.28 9.00
C ILE A 74 7.92 1.34 9.90
N TYR A 75 6.77 0.81 9.47
CA TYR A 75 5.54 0.86 10.24
C TYR A 75 4.67 -0.35 9.91
N LYS A 76 4.05 -0.89 10.94
CA LYS A 76 3.14 -2.03 10.82
C LYS A 76 2.03 -1.90 11.86
N SER A 77 0.80 -1.94 11.40
CA SER A 77 -0.37 -2.01 12.27
C SER A 77 -1.18 -3.26 11.94
N SER A 78 -2.36 -3.38 12.55
CA SER A 78 -3.25 -4.51 12.24
C SER A 78 -3.74 -4.52 10.80
N THR A 79 -3.72 -3.39 10.10
CA THR A 79 -4.24 -3.27 8.74
C THR A 79 -3.26 -2.64 7.75
N THR A 80 -2.22 -1.94 8.22
CA THR A 80 -1.34 -1.14 7.36
C THR A 80 0.10 -1.64 7.43
N LEU A 81 0.75 -1.72 6.28
CA LEU A 81 2.21 -1.81 6.15
C LEU A 81 2.71 -0.54 5.48
N ALA A 82 3.78 0.04 6.01
CA ALA A 82 4.44 1.19 5.40
C ALA A 82 5.94 0.98 5.35
N GLY A 83 6.54 1.43 4.26
CA GLY A 83 7.98 1.30 4.06
C GLY A 83 8.54 2.38 3.17
N VAL A 84 9.85 2.57 3.26
CA VAL A 84 10.59 3.48 2.38
C VAL A 84 10.98 2.70 1.14
N TYR A 85 10.54 3.16 -0.02
CA TYR A 85 10.89 2.51 -1.28
C TYR A 85 12.37 2.76 -1.61
N LYS A 86 13.10 1.66 -1.83
CA LYS A 86 14.56 1.71 -2.07
C LYS A 86 14.93 1.72 -3.54
N GLY A 87 13.96 1.56 -4.44
CA GLY A 87 14.22 1.50 -5.87
C GLY A 87 14.75 0.15 -6.32
N GLY A 88 15.18 0.06 -7.57
CA GLY A 88 15.82 -1.12 -8.14
C GLY A 88 14.89 -2.11 -8.81
N SER A 89 13.68 -2.30 -8.30
CA SER A 89 12.67 -3.16 -8.90
C SER A 89 11.28 -2.64 -8.59
N ASN A 90 10.23 -3.37 -8.96
CA ASN A 90 8.87 -2.96 -8.69
C ASN A 90 8.61 -2.85 -7.18
N CYS A 91 7.88 -1.79 -6.80
CA CYS A 91 7.29 -1.71 -5.48
C CYS A 91 5.97 -2.48 -5.51
N SER A 92 5.77 -3.41 -4.59
CA SER A 92 4.56 -4.21 -4.59
C SER A 92 4.16 -4.66 -3.20
N LEU A 93 2.87 -4.95 -3.03
CA LEU A 93 2.38 -5.74 -1.92
C LEU A 93 2.61 -7.21 -2.32
N TYR A 94 3.62 -7.84 -1.71
CA TYR A 94 4.15 -9.13 -2.11
C TYR A 94 3.69 -10.22 -1.15
N CYS A 95 3.24 -11.34 -1.71
CA CYS A 95 2.78 -12.48 -0.93
C CYS A 95 3.68 -13.69 -1.19
N SER A 96 4.12 -14.34 -0.12
CA SER A 96 4.91 -15.56 -0.18
C SER A 96 4.17 -16.70 0.55
N GLY A 97 4.14 -17.88 -0.06
CA GLY A 97 3.33 -18.99 0.45
C GLY A 97 1.85 -18.76 0.25
N GLY A 98 1.48 -18.07 -0.83
CA GLY A 98 0.17 -17.44 -0.97
C GLY A 98 -0.76 -18.01 -2.02
N ASN A 99 -0.53 -19.22 -2.53
CA ASN A 99 -1.49 -19.80 -3.47
C ASN A 99 -2.86 -19.94 -2.81
N GLY A 100 -3.87 -19.28 -3.40
CA GLY A 100 -5.22 -19.25 -2.85
C GLY A 100 -5.46 -18.21 -1.75
N VAL A 101 -4.42 -17.51 -1.32
CA VAL A 101 -4.58 -16.42 -0.33
C VAL A 101 -5.13 -15.18 -1.02
N SER A 102 -6.08 -14.50 -0.38
CA SER A 102 -6.70 -13.28 -0.90
C SER A 102 -6.37 -12.07 -0.04
N VAL A 103 -6.34 -10.91 -0.68
CA VAL A 103 -6.19 -9.62 -0.01
C VAL A 103 -7.15 -8.62 -0.63
N THR A 104 -7.78 -7.80 0.22
CA THR A 104 -8.57 -6.64 -0.22
C THR A 104 -7.77 -5.40 0.12
N VAL A 105 -7.43 -4.60 -0.88
CA VAL A 105 -6.70 -3.35 -0.69
C VAL A 105 -7.71 -2.23 -0.48
N ASN A 106 -7.60 -1.52 0.65
CA ASN A 106 -8.57 -0.50 1.06
C ASN A 106 -8.10 0.90 0.73
N ARG A 107 -6.84 1.22 1.04
CA ARG A 107 -6.30 2.58 0.93
C ARG A 107 -4.80 2.51 0.68
N ILE A 108 -4.29 3.52 -0.04
CA ILE A 108 -2.87 3.60 -0.35
C ILE A 108 -2.43 5.04 -0.15
N GLY A 109 -1.27 5.22 0.42
CA GLY A 109 -0.66 6.54 0.58
C GLY A 109 0.79 6.53 0.12
N LEU A 110 1.20 7.64 -0.47
CA LEU A 110 2.60 7.87 -0.86
C LEU A 110 2.98 9.25 -0.33
N TYR A 111 3.98 9.30 0.53
CA TYR A 111 4.37 10.52 1.23
C TYR A 111 5.87 10.71 1.17
N SER A 112 6.33 11.96 1.21
CA SER A 112 7.71 12.22 1.59
C SER A 112 7.94 11.69 3.01
N GLN A 113 9.20 11.40 3.37
CA GLN A 113 9.49 10.92 4.72
C GLN A 113 9.09 11.95 5.78
N ASP A 114 9.28 13.23 5.48
CA ASP A 114 8.90 14.31 6.38
C ASP A 114 7.37 14.38 6.58
N ASP A 115 6.61 14.26 5.50
CA ASP A 115 5.14 14.26 5.57
C ASP A 115 4.62 13.01 6.30
N TRP A 116 5.25 11.86 6.10
CA TRP A 116 4.91 10.66 6.84
C TRP A 116 5.11 10.85 8.34
N ASP A 117 6.24 11.41 8.75
CA ASP A 117 6.52 11.67 10.16
C ASP A 117 5.48 12.61 10.77
N ARG A 118 5.10 13.65 10.04
CA ARG A 118 4.05 14.59 10.49
C ARG A 118 2.69 13.93 10.59
N LEU A 119 2.35 13.10 9.62
CA LEU A 119 1.10 12.35 9.64
C LEU A 119 1.02 11.44 10.87
N ARG A 120 2.12 10.77 11.19
CA ARG A 120 2.21 9.92 12.37
C ARG A 120 2.10 10.70 13.68
N GLN A 121 2.56 11.94 13.70
CA GLN A 121 2.40 12.82 14.88
C GLN A 121 0.93 13.09 15.20
N TYR A 122 0.06 13.05 14.20
CA TYR A 122 -1.39 13.16 14.38
C TYR A 122 -2.07 11.82 14.70
N GLY A 123 -1.30 10.74 14.83
CA GLY A 123 -1.85 9.41 15.04
C GLY A 123 -2.48 8.80 13.81
N LEU A 124 -2.20 9.34 12.63
CA LEU A 124 -2.74 8.86 11.36
C LEU A 124 -1.69 8.08 10.59
N ASP A 125 -2.13 7.17 9.72
CA ASP A 125 -1.27 6.45 8.79
C ASP A 125 -1.77 6.54 7.34
N TRP A 126 -2.77 7.40 7.09
CA TRP A 126 -3.33 7.64 5.76
C TRP A 126 -4.28 8.84 5.79
N PHE A 127 -4.44 9.52 4.64
CA PHE A 127 -5.61 10.37 4.39
C PHE A 127 -5.95 10.37 2.90
N ASP A 128 -7.16 10.76 2.55
CA ASP A 128 -7.70 10.52 1.21
C ASP A 128 -7.50 11.68 0.23
N GLY A 129 -7.07 12.82 0.70
CA GLY A 129 -6.88 14.00 -0.15
C GLY A 129 -5.49 14.09 -0.74
N ASP A 130 -5.34 15.03 -1.68
CA ASP A 130 -4.03 15.38 -2.23
C ASP A 130 -3.19 16.08 -1.16
N THR A 131 -3.82 16.90 -0.35
CA THR A 131 -3.14 17.74 0.62
C THR A 131 -3.99 17.90 1.86
N MET A 132 -3.36 17.82 3.01
CA MET A 132 -3.97 18.01 4.32
C MET A 132 -3.33 19.21 5.00
N THR A 133 -4.18 20.13 5.50
CA THR A 133 -3.73 21.30 6.24
C THR A 133 -3.47 20.93 7.69
N ARG A 134 -2.32 21.34 8.19
CA ARG A 134 -1.96 21.16 9.59
C ARG A 134 -2.39 22.39 10.38
N ALA A 135 -3.07 22.14 11.44
CA ALA A 135 -3.44 23.20 12.38
C ALA A 135 -2.27 23.58 13.28
#